data_cff05914c239b30e46e583347828a7d1
#
_entry.id   cff05914c239b30e46e583347828a7d1
#
_cell.length_a   1.000
_cell.length_b   1.000
_cell.length_c   1.000
_cell.angle_alpha   90.00
_cell.angle_beta   90.00
_cell.angle_gamma   90.00
#
_symmetry.space_group_name_H-M   'P 1'
#
loop_
_entity.id
_entity.type
_entity.pdbx_description
1 polymer ?
#
loop_
_entity_poly.entity_id
_entity_poly.type
_entity_poly.pdbx_seq_one_letter_code
_entity_poly.pdbx_strand_id
1 'polypeptide(L)'
;MSDFHVAVGDEVTFSKTVGESDVYQFAGITGDFAPVHVNDEYMKRSKYGGRIAHGVLIVGFMSTTSSMMIENSLRESTEETPVSLGYDRIRFVGPVHIGDTVTVNYRIKETDPERRRSRSEITVTNQRGEKVAVAEHLLKWVPNQ
;
A
#
# COMPACT_ATOMS: atom_id res chain seq x y z
N MET A 1 -8.96 28.11 7.50
CA MET A 1 -7.93 27.05 7.70
C MET A 1 -8.62 25.78 8.13
N SER A 2 -8.23 24.68 7.52
CA SER A 2 -8.76 23.38 7.94
C SER A 2 -8.02 22.97 9.21
N ASP A 3 -8.76 22.77 10.29
CA ASP A 3 -8.21 22.23 11.54
C ASP A 3 -8.17 20.69 11.51
N PHE A 4 -8.18 20.14 10.31
CA PHE A 4 -8.11 18.70 10.12
C PHE A 4 -6.66 18.22 9.95
N HIS A 5 -6.40 16.98 10.31
CA HIS A 5 -5.04 16.41 10.38
C HIS A 5 -4.32 16.34 9.05
N VAL A 6 -5.07 16.21 7.96
CA VAL A 6 -4.54 16.11 6.59
C VAL A 6 -5.34 17.01 5.66
N ALA A 7 -4.72 17.42 4.55
CA ALA A 7 -5.34 18.26 3.54
C ALA A 7 -5.31 17.60 2.16
N VAL A 8 -6.30 17.91 1.33
CA VAL A 8 -6.32 17.46 -0.07
C VAL A 8 -5.03 17.89 -0.75
N GLY A 9 -4.38 16.95 -1.43
CA GLY A 9 -3.11 17.17 -2.11
C GLY A 9 -1.87 16.78 -1.30
N ASP A 10 -2.01 16.53 0.01
CA ASP A 10 -0.91 15.97 0.80
C ASP A 10 -0.50 14.63 0.20
N GLU A 11 0.81 14.41 0.10
CA GLU A 11 1.36 13.29 -0.66
C GLU A 11 2.61 12.73 0.03
N VAL A 12 2.74 11.42 0.01
CA VAL A 12 3.94 10.71 0.44
C VAL A 12 4.28 9.62 -0.54
N THR A 13 5.54 9.25 -0.62
CA THR A 13 6.03 8.15 -1.45
C THR A 13 6.89 7.20 -0.63
N PHE A 14 6.86 5.93 -1.01
CA PHE A 14 7.67 4.88 -0.40
C PHE A 14 8.13 3.93 -1.51
N SER A 15 9.43 3.61 -1.52
CA SER A 15 9.99 2.66 -2.48
C SER A 15 10.56 1.45 -1.77
N LYS A 16 10.36 0.28 -2.38
CA LYS A 16 10.80 -1.00 -1.85
C LYS A 16 11.25 -1.90 -2.98
N THR A 17 12.47 -2.43 -2.89
CA THR A 17 12.89 -3.52 -3.77
C THR A 17 12.37 -4.83 -3.20
N VAL A 18 11.59 -5.54 -3.99
CA VAL A 18 10.96 -6.79 -3.56
C VAL A 18 11.95 -7.93 -3.75
N GLY A 19 12.45 -8.45 -2.63
CA GLY A 19 13.38 -9.57 -2.63
C GLY A 19 12.71 -10.91 -2.34
N GLU A 20 13.47 -11.99 -2.49
CA GLU A 20 12.99 -13.33 -2.14
C GLU A 20 12.56 -13.44 -0.69
N SER A 21 13.32 -12.82 0.21
CA SER A 21 12.99 -12.84 1.65
C SER A 21 11.62 -12.22 1.93
N ASP A 22 11.25 -11.17 1.21
CA ASP A 22 9.94 -10.53 1.38
C ASP A 22 8.80 -11.48 0.99
N VAL A 23 8.97 -12.17 -0.13
CA VAL A 23 7.97 -13.12 -0.63
C VAL A 23 7.86 -14.33 0.31
N TYR A 24 8.99 -14.90 0.75
CA TYR A 24 8.96 -16.04 1.66
C TYR A 24 8.42 -15.70 3.05
N GLN A 25 8.76 -14.52 3.58
CA GLN A 25 8.21 -14.07 4.86
C GLN A 25 6.70 -13.87 4.76
N PHE A 26 6.23 -13.24 3.70
CA PHE A 26 4.80 -13.06 3.48
C PHE A 26 4.08 -14.39 3.34
N ALA A 27 4.61 -15.32 2.56
CA ALA A 27 4.06 -16.66 2.43
C ALA A 27 4.01 -17.38 3.79
N GLY A 28 5.07 -17.26 4.58
CA GLY A 28 5.14 -17.87 5.92
C GLY A 28 4.16 -17.27 6.91
N ILE A 29 3.97 -15.95 6.86
CA ILE A 29 3.05 -15.25 7.77
C ILE A 29 1.59 -15.57 7.42
N THR A 30 1.26 -15.62 6.13
CA THR A 30 -0.13 -15.74 5.66
C THR A 30 -0.57 -17.17 5.36
N GLY A 31 0.39 -18.06 5.09
CA GLY A 31 0.10 -19.41 4.61
C GLY A 31 -0.11 -19.49 3.10
N ASP A 32 0.11 -18.40 2.35
CA ASP A 32 -0.08 -18.37 0.89
C ASP A 32 1.19 -18.80 0.16
N PHE A 33 1.33 -20.09 -0.05
CA PHE A 33 2.44 -20.71 -0.77
C PHE A 33 2.05 -21.09 -2.21
N ALA A 34 1.23 -20.31 -2.86
CA ALA A 34 0.84 -20.60 -4.24
C ALA A 34 2.09 -20.69 -5.15
N PRO A 35 2.09 -21.64 -6.11
CA PRO A 35 3.24 -21.83 -7.01
C PRO A 35 3.69 -20.57 -7.73
N VAL A 36 2.79 -19.67 -8.03
CA VAL A 36 3.10 -18.40 -8.72
C VAL A 36 4.10 -17.55 -7.93
N HIS A 37 4.19 -17.73 -6.61
CA HIS A 37 5.07 -16.98 -5.73
C HIS A 37 6.34 -17.74 -5.34
N VAL A 38 6.25 -19.08 -5.20
CA VAL A 38 7.32 -19.86 -4.58
C VAL A 38 7.96 -20.91 -5.47
N ASN A 39 7.43 -21.17 -6.67
CA ASN A 39 7.91 -22.24 -7.53
C ASN A 39 8.49 -21.71 -8.85
N ASP A 40 9.82 -21.62 -8.92
CA ASP A 40 10.53 -21.15 -10.13
C ASP A 40 10.28 -22.04 -11.34
N GLU A 41 10.32 -23.36 -11.17
CA GLU A 41 10.14 -24.29 -12.28
C GLU A 41 8.74 -24.18 -12.87
N TYR A 42 7.73 -24.02 -12.01
CA TYR A 42 6.36 -23.80 -12.45
C TYR A 42 6.26 -22.50 -13.25
N MET A 43 6.88 -21.44 -12.77
CA MET A 43 6.72 -20.10 -13.35
C MET A 43 7.58 -19.83 -14.58
N LYS A 44 8.64 -20.61 -14.81
CA LYS A 44 9.42 -20.54 -16.07
C LYS A 44 8.56 -20.76 -17.31
N ARG A 45 7.51 -21.57 -17.20
CA ARG A 45 6.61 -21.92 -18.30
C ARG A 45 5.46 -20.95 -18.48
N SER A 46 5.33 -19.99 -17.56
CA SER A 46 4.24 -19.02 -17.60
C SER A 46 4.60 -17.85 -18.53
N LYS A 47 3.59 -17.11 -18.92
CA LYS A 47 3.79 -15.85 -19.67
C LYS A 47 4.58 -14.82 -18.89
N TYR A 48 4.72 -14.99 -17.57
CA TYR A 48 5.47 -14.08 -16.72
C TYR A 48 6.97 -14.39 -16.69
N GLY A 49 7.38 -15.59 -17.09
CA GLY A 49 8.78 -15.99 -17.18
C GLY A 49 9.51 -16.16 -15.86
N GLY A 50 8.83 -16.01 -14.74
CA GLY A 50 9.40 -16.13 -13.40
C GLY A 50 8.37 -15.87 -12.33
N ARG A 51 8.76 -16.04 -11.06
CA ARG A 51 7.88 -15.84 -9.92
C ARG A 51 7.47 -14.36 -9.80
N ILE A 52 6.24 -14.15 -9.39
CA ILE A 52 5.69 -12.82 -9.11
C ILE A 52 5.31 -12.71 -7.63
N ALA A 53 5.45 -11.52 -7.08
CA ALA A 53 5.08 -11.24 -5.70
C ALA A 53 3.57 -11.31 -5.50
N HIS A 54 3.16 -11.62 -4.27
CA HIS A 54 1.75 -11.54 -3.88
C HIS A 54 1.26 -10.10 -4.06
N GLY A 55 0.12 -9.94 -4.71
CA GLY A 55 -0.49 -8.61 -4.82
C GLY A 55 -0.77 -8.00 -3.44
N VAL A 56 -1.19 -8.84 -2.49
CA VAL A 56 -1.50 -8.41 -1.12
C VAL A 56 -0.25 -7.94 -0.37
N LEU A 57 0.95 -8.42 -0.72
CA LEU A 57 2.21 -7.87 -0.20
C LEU A 57 2.35 -6.41 -0.62
N ILE A 58 2.00 -6.08 -1.87
CA ILE A 58 2.03 -4.71 -2.37
C ILE A 58 1.03 -3.82 -1.61
N VAL A 59 -0.13 -4.35 -1.26
CA VAL A 59 -1.10 -3.65 -0.38
C VAL A 59 -0.46 -3.36 0.98
N GLY A 60 0.39 -4.24 1.49
CA GLY A 60 1.18 -4.00 2.70
C GLY A 60 2.06 -2.75 2.57
N PHE A 61 2.67 -2.52 1.41
CA PHE A 61 3.46 -1.31 1.16
C PHE A 61 2.57 -0.05 1.08
N MET A 62 1.34 -0.19 0.60
CA MET A 62 0.35 0.89 0.65
C MET A 62 0.05 1.28 2.12
N SER A 63 -0.04 0.29 3.00
CA SER A 63 -0.21 0.53 4.43
C SER A 63 0.95 1.35 5.03
N THR A 64 2.17 1.10 4.58
CA THR A 64 3.34 1.89 4.98
C THR A 64 3.16 3.37 4.64
N THR A 65 2.68 3.68 3.44
CA THR A 65 2.46 5.08 3.05
C THR A 65 1.35 5.73 3.86
N SER A 66 0.31 5.00 4.22
CA SER A 66 -0.73 5.56 5.09
C SER A 66 -0.17 5.91 6.47
N SER A 67 0.71 5.08 7.01
CA SER A 67 1.39 5.35 8.28
C SER A 67 2.31 6.56 8.19
N MET A 68 3.03 6.71 7.08
CA MET A 68 3.86 7.89 6.82
C MET A 68 3.01 9.17 6.77
N MET A 69 1.85 9.10 6.12
CA MET A 69 0.94 10.24 5.99
C MET A 69 0.42 10.72 7.35
N ILE A 70 0.13 9.80 8.25
CA ILE A 70 -0.45 10.13 9.57
C ILE A 70 0.61 10.36 10.65
N GLU A 71 1.88 10.18 10.36
CA GLU A 71 2.96 10.29 11.35
C GLU A 71 2.94 11.63 12.07
N ASN A 72 2.76 12.71 11.33
CA ASN A 72 2.68 14.06 11.92
C ASN A 72 1.45 14.21 12.82
N SER A 73 0.30 13.69 12.40
CA SER A 73 -0.91 13.79 13.21
C SER A 73 -0.82 12.95 14.49
N LEU A 74 -0.08 11.84 14.46
CA LEU A 74 0.17 11.04 15.66
C LEU A 74 1.03 11.79 16.68
N ARG A 75 1.92 12.64 16.21
CA ARG A 75 2.79 13.46 17.07
C ARG A 75 2.08 14.67 17.67
N GLU A 76 1.12 15.22 16.95
CA GLU A 76 0.49 16.48 17.29
C GLU A 76 -0.83 16.33 18.04
N SER A 77 -1.51 15.19 17.91
CA SER A 77 -2.81 14.97 18.53
C SER A 77 -2.78 13.82 19.50
N THR A 78 -3.21 14.09 20.73
CA THR A 78 -3.43 13.08 21.77
C THR A 78 -4.92 12.77 21.97
N GLU A 79 -5.79 13.45 21.24
CA GLU A 79 -7.25 13.34 21.42
C GLU A 79 -7.90 12.31 20.50
N GLU A 80 -7.28 12.04 19.37
CA GLU A 80 -7.80 11.12 18.35
C GLU A 80 -6.72 10.16 17.88
N THR A 81 -7.15 8.96 17.51
CA THR A 81 -6.28 7.95 16.91
C THR A 81 -6.71 7.71 15.46
N PRO A 82 -5.79 7.86 14.50
CA PRO A 82 -6.07 7.50 13.11
C PRO A 82 -6.09 5.99 12.95
N VAL A 83 -7.14 5.48 12.31
CA VAL A 83 -7.30 4.05 12.01
C VAL A 83 -7.64 3.85 10.54
N SER A 84 -7.13 2.78 9.96
CA SER A 84 -7.51 2.37 8.62
C SER A 84 -8.90 1.75 8.65
N LEU A 85 -9.80 2.24 7.80
CA LEU A 85 -11.11 1.64 7.61
C LEU A 85 -11.09 0.58 6.51
N GLY A 86 -10.11 0.62 5.64
CA GLY A 86 -10.00 -0.33 4.55
C GLY A 86 -9.62 0.30 3.23
N TYR A 87 -9.63 -0.54 2.21
CA TYR A 87 -9.23 -0.18 0.84
C TYR A 87 -10.41 -0.45 -0.10
N ASP A 88 -10.64 0.48 -1.02
CA ASP A 88 -11.59 0.32 -2.10
C ASP A 88 -10.86 0.22 -3.42
N ARG A 89 -11.46 -0.50 -4.37
CA ARG A 89 -11.01 -0.56 -5.76
C ARG A 89 -9.55 -0.98 -5.91
N ILE A 90 -9.12 -1.94 -5.10
CA ILE A 90 -7.79 -2.54 -5.27
C ILE A 90 -7.78 -3.28 -6.59
N ARG A 91 -6.78 -2.99 -7.43
CA ARG A 91 -6.55 -3.71 -8.69
C ARG A 91 -5.06 -3.94 -8.88
N PHE A 92 -4.70 -5.16 -9.23
CA PHE A 92 -3.35 -5.52 -9.62
C PHE A 92 -3.31 -5.49 -11.15
N VAL A 93 -2.71 -4.46 -11.69
CA VAL A 93 -2.75 -4.17 -13.14
C VAL A 93 -1.48 -4.59 -13.87
N GLY A 94 -0.47 -5.05 -13.12
CA GLY A 94 0.76 -5.59 -13.69
C GLY A 94 1.49 -6.47 -12.67
N PRO A 95 2.34 -7.39 -13.14
CA PRO A 95 3.11 -8.26 -12.25
C PRO A 95 4.28 -7.50 -11.59
N VAL A 96 4.61 -7.90 -10.37
CA VAL A 96 5.83 -7.49 -9.70
C VAL A 96 6.73 -8.72 -9.58
N HIS A 97 7.85 -8.72 -10.29
CA HIS A 97 8.82 -9.80 -10.23
C HIS A 97 9.76 -9.62 -9.04
N ILE A 98 10.34 -10.72 -8.58
CA ILE A 98 11.40 -10.66 -7.57
C ILE A 98 12.56 -9.85 -8.14
N GLY A 99 13.04 -8.87 -7.39
CA GLY A 99 14.07 -7.92 -7.82
C GLY A 99 13.51 -6.59 -8.32
N ASP A 100 12.22 -6.50 -8.61
CA ASP A 100 11.61 -5.23 -8.98
C ASP A 100 11.59 -4.27 -7.80
N THR A 101 11.78 -2.99 -8.10
CA THR A 101 11.62 -1.91 -7.12
C THR A 101 10.30 -1.22 -7.40
N VAL A 102 9.41 -1.26 -6.44
CA VAL A 102 8.11 -0.59 -6.55
C VAL A 102 8.12 0.71 -5.76
N THR A 103 7.42 1.71 -6.29
CA THR A 103 7.23 3.00 -5.64
C THR A 103 5.73 3.21 -5.44
N VAL A 104 5.34 3.38 -4.19
CA VAL A 104 3.96 3.67 -3.80
C VAL A 104 3.81 5.17 -3.67
N ASN A 105 2.86 5.73 -4.37
CA ASN A 105 2.44 7.13 -4.22
C ASN A 105 1.08 7.14 -3.53
N TYR A 106 1.00 7.84 -2.41
CA TYR A 106 -0.20 7.98 -1.59
C TYR A 106 -0.56 9.46 -1.50
N ARG A 107 -1.73 9.82 -1.98
CA ARG A 107 -2.16 11.22 -2.05
C ARG A 107 -3.58 11.37 -1.49
N ILE A 108 -3.76 12.33 -0.59
CA ILE A 108 -5.09 12.68 -0.06
C ILE A 108 -5.93 13.28 -1.17
N LYS A 109 -7.05 12.63 -1.47
CA LYS A 109 -7.98 13.01 -2.53
C LYS A 109 -9.17 13.80 -1.98
N GLU A 110 -9.68 13.38 -0.82
CA GLU A 110 -10.84 13.98 -0.18
C GLU A 110 -10.67 13.98 1.33
N THR A 111 -11.20 15.01 1.97
CA THR A 111 -11.30 15.08 3.43
C THR A 111 -12.73 15.36 3.83
N ASP A 112 -13.16 14.76 4.93
CA ASP A 112 -14.45 15.00 5.56
C ASP A 112 -14.20 15.28 7.04
N PRO A 113 -13.90 16.53 7.41
CA PRO A 113 -13.61 16.89 8.80
C PRO A 113 -14.78 16.62 9.75
N GLU A 114 -16.01 16.73 9.28
CA GLU A 114 -17.20 16.49 10.10
C GLU A 114 -17.28 15.02 10.52
N ARG A 115 -17.03 14.10 9.60
CA ARG A 115 -17.01 12.66 9.88
C ARG A 115 -15.65 12.16 10.34
N ARG A 116 -14.66 13.05 10.40
CA ARG A 116 -13.27 12.73 10.76
C ARG A 116 -12.67 11.66 9.88
N ARG A 117 -12.77 11.82 8.55
CA ARG A 117 -12.31 10.85 7.55
C ARG A 117 -11.49 11.50 6.45
N SER A 118 -10.62 10.70 5.83
CA SER A 118 -9.97 11.04 4.58
C SER A 118 -10.05 9.87 3.61
N ARG A 119 -10.02 10.19 2.31
CA ARG A 119 -9.90 9.22 1.23
C ARG A 119 -8.66 9.57 0.43
N SER A 120 -7.84 8.57 0.17
CA SER A 120 -6.58 8.74 -0.57
C SER A 120 -6.59 7.91 -1.83
N GLU A 121 -5.88 8.40 -2.85
CA GLU A 121 -5.61 7.68 -4.08
C GLU A 121 -4.21 7.12 -4.02
N ILE A 122 -4.06 5.84 -4.36
CA ILE A 122 -2.79 5.12 -4.30
C ILE A 122 -2.45 4.61 -5.69
N THR A 123 -1.23 4.86 -6.12
CA THR A 123 -0.68 4.32 -7.37
C THR A 123 0.67 3.70 -7.06
N VAL A 124 0.89 2.48 -7.56
CA VAL A 124 2.16 1.77 -7.41
C VAL A 124 2.76 1.53 -8.79
N THR A 125 4.02 1.92 -8.95
CA THR A 125 4.77 1.75 -10.20
C THR A 125 6.03 0.93 -9.93
N ASN A 126 6.55 0.26 -10.96
CA ASN A 126 7.85 -0.41 -10.87
C ASN A 126 8.98 0.55 -11.32
N GLN A 127 10.23 0.07 -11.35
CA GLN A 127 11.39 0.85 -11.73
C GLN A 127 11.38 1.33 -13.20
N ARG A 128 10.53 0.76 -14.03
CA ARG A 128 10.34 1.20 -15.43
C ARG A 128 9.21 2.22 -15.58
N GLY A 129 8.60 2.63 -14.46
CA GLY A 129 7.47 3.55 -14.50
C GLY A 129 6.14 2.89 -14.88
N GLU A 130 6.11 1.57 -14.98
CA GLU A 130 4.89 0.83 -15.30
C GLU A 130 4.00 0.71 -14.05
N LYS A 131 2.72 0.98 -14.24
CA LYS A 131 1.73 0.84 -13.16
C LYS A 131 1.49 -0.64 -12.86
N VAL A 132 1.62 -1.03 -11.60
CA VAL A 132 1.44 -2.41 -11.15
C VAL A 132 0.26 -2.60 -10.22
N ALA A 133 -0.15 -1.56 -9.49
CA ALA A 133 -1.32 -1.62 -8.63
C ALA A 133 -1.93 -0.24 -8.43
N VAL A 134 -3.22 -0.22 -8.13
CA VAL A 134 -3.96 0.98 -7.73
C VAL A 134 -4.94 0.63 -6.62
N ALA A 135 -5.28 1.60 -5.79
CA ALA A 135 -6.28 1.46 -4.75
C ALA A 135 -6.76 2.83 -4.28
N GLU A 136 -7.82 2.83 -3.50
CA GLU A 136 -8.23 3.95 -2.66
C GLU A 136 -8.16 3.50 -1.21
N HIS A 137 -7.79 4.39 -0.29
CA HIS A 137 -7.66 4.09 1.13
C HIS A 137 -8.51 5.05 1.95
N LEU A 138 -9.17 4.51 2.98
CA LEU A 138 -9.98 5.31 3.91
C LEU A 138 -9.35 5.29 5.30
N LEU A 139 -9.09 6.49 5.81
CA LEU A 139 -8.67 6.72 7.19
C LEU A 139 -9.81 7.36 7.97
N LYS A 140 -9.86 7.04 9.24
CA LYS A 140 -10.74 7.71 10.21
C LYS A 140 -9.96 8.04 11.47
N TRP A 141 -10.18 9.25 11.98
CA TRP A 141 -9.69 9.65 13.29
C TRP A 141 -10.79 9.41 14.30
N VAL A 142 -10.53 8.56 15.28
CA VAL A 142 -11.49 8.19 16.32
C VAL A 142 -11.09 8.81 17.66
N PRO A 143 -12.06 9.32 18.45
CA PRO A 143 -11.75 9.86 19.77
C PRO A 143 -11.12 8.80 20.67
N ASN A 144 -10.16 9.23 21.48
CA ASN A 144 -9.49 8.33 22.44
C ASN A 144 -10.36 8.07 23.69
N GLN A 145 -11.46 8.78 23.83
CA GLN A 145 -12.44 8.59 24.91
C GLN A 145 -13.86 8.84 24.43
#